data_45b8a19320ee5d7a217ae9d7b0e8dd8c
#
_entry.id   45b8a19320ee5d7a217ae9d7b0e8dd8c
#
_cell.length_a   1.000
_cell.length_b   1.000
_cell.length_c   1.000
_cell.angle_alpha   90.00
_cell.angle_beta   90.00
_cell.angle_gamma   90.00
#
_symmetry.space_group_name_H-M   'P 1'
#
loop_
_entity.id
_entity.type
_entity.pdbx_description
1 polymer ?
#
loop_
_entity_poly.entity_id
_entity_poly.type
_entity_poly.pdbx_seq_one_letter_code
_entity_poly.pdbx_strand_id
1 'polypeptide(L)'
;MISIKNLKVDLGTFLLQGINLDIEQGEYFIILGPTGAGKTVLLEAIAGLYPVLEGELRIDGREITSLNPEKRGIGIVYQDQALFPHLSVEENITFGLKMRKCPKQEIEARIDAMAEIVGISHLLMRSPVTLSGGEKQKVALARALVTEPKVLLLDEPLSALDPETKERMQGELRDMHCRVKVTFIHVTHDFEEAIALGHRVAVLNDGCIAQVGTPPEFLRQPSSEFVARFALSRNIFAGRAEDGGDDHILIDIGGVRLRAITESRGEVRLSLRPEDILLSKEPLQSTARNCFHGVVSDVADRGSVVYVTVSLPPDFICLITRQAFEELELRKGVRVWITFKASAIHVF
;
A
#
# COMPACT_ATOMS: atom_id res chain seq x y z
N MET A 1 -10.19 -9.24 15.85
CA MET A 1 -10.48 -7.84 15.50
C MET A 1 -9.61 -6.91 16.30
N ILE A 2 -8.96 -5.95 15.66
CA ILE A 2 -8.15 -4.92 16.31
C ILE A 2 -8.92 -3.60 16.21
N SER A 3 -9.09 -2.89 17.31
CA SER A 3 -9.72 -1.57 17.33
C SER A 3 -8.78 -0.57 17.98
N ILE A 4 -8.51 0.51 17.28
CA ILE A 4 -7.72 1.66 17.70
C ILE A 4 -8.64 2.86 17.71
N LYS A 5 -8.77 3.53 18.86
CA LYS A 5 -9.66 4.69 19.00
C LYS A 5 -8.90 5.87 19.57
N ASN A 6 -8.89 6.96 18.79
CA ASN A 6 -8.30 8.24 19.14
C ASN A 6 -6.88 8.14 19.70
N LEU A 7 -6.05 7.24 19.11
CA LEU A 7 -4.70 6.99 19.59
C LEU A 7 -3.82 8.22 19.39
N LYS A 8 -3.09 8.58 20.44
CA LYS A 8 -2.09 9.64 20.43
C LYS A 8 -0.78 9.16 21.03
N VAL A 9 0.30 9.37 20.31
CA VAL A 9 1.67 9.08 20.72
C VAL A 9 2.53 10.31 20.46
N ASP A 10 3.22 10.79 21.48
CA ASP A 10 4.11 11.95 21.38
C ASP A 10 5.54 11.52 21.71
N LEU A 11 6.43 11.72 20.77
CA LEU A 11 7.87 11.46 20.90
C LEU A 11 8.68 12.77 21.04
N GLY A 12 8.02 13.90 21.27
CA GLY A 12 8.63 15.22 21.34
C GLY A 12 8.94 15.82 19.96
N THR A 13 9.59 15.08 19.11
CA THR A 13 9.93 15.49 17.72
C THR A 13 8.89 15.04 16.69
N PHE A 14 8.02 14.11 17.04
CA PHE A 14 6.99 13.57 16.16
C PHE A 14 5.71 13.23 16.95
N LEU A 15 4.57 13.54 16.38
CA LEU A 15 3.25 13.35 16.99
C LEU A 15 2.35 12.50 16.09
N LEU A 16 1.87 11.37 16.60
CA LEU A 16 0.69 10.67 16.08
C LEU A 16 -0.55 11.17 16.84
N GLN A 17 -1.61 11.52 16.14
CA GLN A 17 -2.83 12.02 16.78
C GLN A 17 -4.10 11.60 16.05
N GLY A 18 -5.16 11.33 16.85
CA GLY A 18 -6.47 11.02 16.32
C GLY A 18 -6.53 9.77 15.47
N ILE A 19 -5.64 8.79 15.68
CA ILE A 19 -5.62 7.56 14.91
C ILE A 19 -6.83 6.70 15.29
N ASN A 20 -7.68 6.44 14.30
CA ASN A 20 -8.83 5.56 14.42
C ASN A 20 -8.75 4.50 13.33
N LEU A 21 -8.68 3.23 13.72
CA LEU A 21 -8.60 2.06 12.82
C LEU A 21 -9.35 0.89 13.42
N ASP A 22 -10.17 0.25 12.61
CA ASP A 22 -10.78 -1.04 12.91
C ASP A 22 -10.30 -2.05 11.85
N ILE A 23 -9.60 -3.11 12.31
CA ILE A 23 -9.00 -4.15 11.47
C ILE A 23 -9.66 -5.48 11.81
N GLU A 24 -10.14 -6.19 10.80
CA GLU A 24 -10.84 -7.45 11.01
C GLU A 24 -9.90 -8.60 11.35
N GLN A 25 -10.44 -9.65 11.96
CA GLN A 25 -9.66 -10.84 12.26
C GLN A 25 -9.28 -11.57 10.97
N GLY A 26 -7.99 -11.91 10.83
CA GLY A 26 -7.47 -12.58 9.63
C GLY A 26 -7.34 -11.64 8.43
N GLU A 27 -7.49 -10.33 8.61
CA GLU A 27 -7.27 -9.35 7.55
C GLU A 27 -5.78 -9.15 7.28
N TYR A 28 -5.42 -8.94 6.01
CA TYR A 28 -4.13 -8.39 5.61
C TYR A 28 -4.31 -6.88 5.45
N PHE A 29 -3.94 -6.12 6.46
CA PHE A 29 -4.12 -4.67 6.51
C PHE A 29 -2.80 -3.95 6.23
N ILE A 30 -2.83 -2.98 5.34
CA ILE A 30 -1.64 -2.19 4.98
C ILE A 30 -1.72 -0.80 5.61
N ILE A 31 -0.62 -0.36 6.20
CA ILE A 31 -0.41 1.05 6.58
C ILE A 31 0.60 1.64 5.58
N LEU A 32 0.11 2.46 4.69
CA LEU A 32 0.83 3.05 3.59
C LEU A 32 1.14 4.52 3.89
N GLY A 33 2.28 5.04 3.45
CA GLY A 33 2.59 6.45 3.60
C GLY A 33 4.06 6.78 3.28
N PRO A 34 4.41 8.06 3.10
CA PRO A 34 5.77 8.46 2.82
C PRO A 34 6.72 8.17 3.99
N THR A 35 8.02 8.24 3.73
CA THR A 35 9.02 8.19 4.79
C THR A 35 8.81 9.36 5.76
N GLY A 36 8.85 9.08 7.06
CA GLY A 36 8.61 10.09 8.10
C GLY A 36 7.13 10.29 8.46
N ALA A 37 6.16 9.65 7.80
CA ALA A 37 4.73 9.78 8.13
C ALA A 37 4.34 9.22 9.51
N GLY A 38 5.22 8.44 10.17
CA GLY A 38 4.98 7.85 11.49
C GLY A 38 4.52 6.40 11.47
N LYS A 39 4.69 5.70 10.34
CA LYS A 39 4.27 4.30 10.16
C LYS A 39 4.89 3.36 11.20
N THR A 40 6.22 3.38 11.34
CA THR A 40 6.95 2.58 12.34
C THR A 40 6.54 2.95 13.77
N VAL A 41 6.34 4.26 14.04
CA VAL A 41 5.87 4.73 15.36
C VAL A 41 4.49 4.14 15.71
N LEU A 42 3.55 4.14 14.73
CA LEU A 42 2.24 3.52 14.92
C LEU A 42 2.36 2.01 15.17
N LEU A 43 3.18 1.32 14.38
CA LEU A 43 3.42 -0.11 14.52
C LEU A 43 4.02 -0.43 15.90
N GLU A 44 5.01 0.31 16.36
CA GLU A 44 5.65 0.14 17.65
C GLU A 44 4.76 0.52 18.83
N ALA A 45 3.87 1.50 18.67
CA ALA A 45 2.82 1.81 19.65
C ALA A 45 1.82 0.66 19.78
N ILE A 46 1.41 0.03 18.67
CA ILE A 46 0.57 -1.18 18.69
C ILE A 46 1.30 -2.33 19.39
N ALA A 47 2.60 -2.51 19.13
CA ALA A 47 3.44 -3.50 19.78
C ALA A 47 3.64 -3.24 21.29
N GLY A 48 3.47 -1.99 21.75
CA GLY A 48 3.65 -1.58 23.15
C GLY A 48 5.07 -1.12 23.47
N LEU A 49 5.85 -0.76 22.48
CA LEU A 49 7.21 -0.24 22.64
C LEU A 49 7.22 1.27 22.89
N TYR A 50 6.18 1.98 22.44
CA TYR A 50 5.94 3.37 22.81
C TYR A 50 4.69 3.51 23.68
N PRO A 51 4.74 4.41 24.68
CA PRO A 51 3.58 4.70 25.52
C PRO A 51 2.51 5.44 24.73
N VAL A 52 1.27 5.04 24.91
CA VAL A 52 0.09 5.73 24.40
C VAL A 52 -0.31 6.83 25.40
N LEU A 53 -0.38 8.07 24.95
CA LEU A 53 -0.78 9.20 25.80
C LEU A 53 -2.30 9.31 25.94
N GLU A 54 -3.02 9.13 24.83
CA GLU A 54 -4.47 9.22 24.78
C GLU A 54 -5.00 8.12 23.84
N GLY A 55 -6.24 7.70 24.06
CA GLY A 55 -6.90 6.71 23.23
C GLY A 55 -6.82 5.30 23.76
N GLU A 56 -7.34 4.37 22.99
CA GLU A 56 -7.54 2.98 23.39
C GLU A 56 -7.14 2.01 22.28
N LEU A 57 -6.46 0.94 22.66
CA LEU A 57 -6.08 -0.20 21.82
C LEU A 57 -6.75 -1.47 22.33
N ARG A 58 -7.50 -2.17 21.47
CA ARG A 58 -8.13 -3.45 21.78
C ARG A 58 -7.79 -4.52 20.75
N ILE A 59 -7.58 -5.77 21.23
CA ILE A 59 -7.51 -6.97 20.41
C ILE A 59 -8.56 -7.96 20.90
N ASP A 60 -9.47 -8.39 20.03
CA ASP A 60 -10.60 -9.28 20.36
C ASP A 60 -11.42 -8.78 21.57
N GLY A 61 -11.67 -7.47 21.62
CA GLY A 61 -12.41 -6.83 22.71
C GLY A 61 -11.61 -6.62 24.00
N ARG A 62 -10.43 -7.24 24.14
CA ARG A 62 -9.55 -7.04 25.30
C ARG A 62 -8.73 -5.79 25.12
N GLU A 63 -8.76 -4.90 26.09
CA GLU A 63 -7.90 -3.73 26.12
C GLU A 63 -6.43 -4.12 26.37
N ILE A 64 -5.54 -3.56 25.54
CA ILE A 64 -4.10 -3.82 25.58
C ILE A 64 -3.26 -2.54 25.70
N THR A 65 -3.88 -1.38 25.81
CA THR A 65 -3.24 -0.06 25.79
C THR A 65 -2.06 0.04 26.76
N SER A 66 -2.27 -0.39 28.01
CA SER A 66 -1.27 -0.32 29.10
C SER A 66 -0.47 -1.63 29.30
N LEU A 67 -0.70 -2.65 28.46
CA LEU A 67 0.01 -3.91 28.59
C LEU A 67 1.43 -3.81 28.03
N ASN A 68 2.37 -4.44 28.72
CA ASN A 68 3.73 -4.65 28.20
C ASN A 68 3.71 -5.49 26.92
N PRO A 69 4.69 -5.32 26.01
CA PRO A 69 4.74 -6.00 24.71
C PRO A 69 4.52 -7.52 24.79
N GLU A 70 5.19 -8.19 25.72
CA GLU A 70 5.13 -9.66 25.89
C GLU A 70 3.72 -10.19 26.25
N LYS A 71 2.81 -9.31 26.72
CA LYS A 71 1.44 -9.67 27.11
C LYS A 71 0.39 -9.33 26.06
N ARG A 72 0.77 -8.67 24.97
CA ARG A 72 -0.14 -8.24 23.89
C ARG A 72 -0.51 -9.36 22.92
N GLY A 73 0.27 -10.43 22.86
CA GLY A 73 0.06 -11.53 21.91
C GLY A 73 0.33 -11.12 20.47
N ILE A 74 1.30 -10.24 20.25
CA ILE A 74 1.70 -9.67 18.98
C ILE A 74 3.07 -10.21 18.60
N GLY A 75 3.24 -10.59 17.33
CA GLY A 75 4.55 -10.84 16.71
C GLY A 75 4.97 -9.61 15.89
N ILE A 76 6.27 -9.35 15.82
CA ILE A 76 6.83 -8.26 15.02
C ILE A 76 8.00 -8.75 14.17
N VAL A 77 8.06 -8.29 12.93
CA VAL A 77 9.20 -8.48 12.02
C VAL A 77 9.64 -7.09 11.55
N TYR A 78 10.86 -6.72 11.88
CA TYR A 78 11.49 -5.46 11.49
C TYR A 78 12.15 -5.57 10.11
N GLN A 79 12.40 -4.43 9.51
CA GLN A 79 13.04 -4.29 8.20
C GLN A 79 14.41 -4.98 8.11
N ASP A 80 15.20 -4.96 9.18
CA ASP A 80 16.53 -5.58 9.27
C ASP A 80 16.50 -7.07 9.63
N GLN A 81 15.29 -7.67 9.73
CA GLN A 81 14.99 -9.03 10.17
C GLN A 81 15.51 -9.39 11.58
N ALA A 82 16.50 -8.69 12.11
CA ALA A 82 17.09 -8.81 13.45
C ALA A 82 17.27 -10.27 13.93
N LEU A 83 17.83 -11.15 13.07
CA LEU A 83 18.13 -12.54 13.42
C LEU A 83 19.34 -12.61 14.37
N PHE A 84 19.34 -13.55 15.30
CA PHE A 84 20.45 -13.82 16.19
C PHE A 84 21.58 -14.53 15.43
N PRO A 85 22.71 -13.88 15.13
CA PRO A 85 23.73 -14.43 14.23
C PRO A 85 24.51 -15.61 14.83
N HIS A 86 24.50 -15.74 16.14
CA HIS A 86 25.17 -16.80 16.90
C HIS A 86 24.29 -18.07 17.11
N LEU A 87 23.03 -18.03 16.69
CA LEU A 87 22.09 -19.12 16.77
C LEU A 87 21.84 -19.69 15.37
N SER A 88 21.54 -21.00 15.26
CA SER A 88 21.05 -21.61 14.03
C SER A 88 19.67 -21.05 13.63
N VAL A 89 19.20 -21.36 12.42
CA VAL A 89 17.83 -21.03 11.97
C VAL A 89 16.80 -21.64 12.93
N GLU A 90 16.94 -22.91 13.26
CA GLU A 90 16.07 -23.62 14.21
C GLU A 90 16.05 -22.93 15.58
N GLU A 91 17.22 -22.57 16.10
CA GLU A 91 17.32 -21.89 17.39
C GLU A 91 16.72 -20.49 17.36
N ASN A 92 16.87 -19.75 16.25
CA ASN A 92 16.19 -18.46 16.05
C ASN A 92 14.68 -18.61 16.13
N ILE A 93 14.11 -19.59 15.40
CA ILE A 93 12.67 -19.80 15.35
C ILE A 93 12.15 -20.24 16.73
N THR A 94 12.83 -21.19 17.37
CA THR A 94 12.38 -21.75 18.65
C THR A 94 12.65 -20.85 19.85
N PHE A 95 13.40 -19.76 19.69
CA PHE A 95 13.80 -18.88 20.79
C PHE A 95 12.63 -18.42 21.67
N GLY A 96 11.58 -17.89 21.04
CA GLY A 96 10.38 -17.42 21.76
C GLY A 96 9.65 -18.52 22.52
N LEU A 97 9.58 -19.74 21.97
CA LEU A 97 8.95 -20.89 22.64
C LEU A 97 9.77 -21.37 23.85
N LYS A 98 11.11 -21.36 23.71
CA LYS A 98 12.02 -21.70 24.84
C LYS A 98 11.89 -20.69 25.97
N MET A 99 11.78 -19.40 25.66
CA MET A 99 11.57 -18.35 26.68
C MET A 99 10.22 -18.48 27.38
N ARG A 100 9.18 -18.99 26.70
CA ARG A 100 7.87 -19.34 27.28
C ARG A 100 7.88 -20.66 28.01
N LYS A 101 9.00 -21.38 28.05
CA LYS A 101 9.16 -22.71 28.67
C LYS A 101 8.20 -23.74 28.09
N CYS A 102 7.92 -23.70 26.81
CA CYS A 102 7.10 -24.73 26.15
C CYS A 102 7.78 -26.10 26.22
N PRO A 103 7.01 -27.21 26.33
CA PRO A 103 7.55 -28.56 26.30
C PRO A 103 8.31 -28.88 25.03
N LYS A 104 9.39 -29.67 25.10
CA LYS A 104 10.24 -29.98 23.96
C LYS A 104 9.46 -30.57 22.76
N GLN A 105 8.57 -31.51 23.02
CA GLN A 105 7.73 -32.14 21.99
C GLN A 105 6.83 -31.12 21.26
N GLU A 106 6.31 -30.14 22.00
CA GLU A 106 5.51 -29.06 21.41
C GLU A 106 6.38 -28.15 20.54
N ILE A 107 7.61 -27.82 20.96
CA ILE A 107 8.56 -27.03 20.18
C ILE A 107 8.89 -27.74 18.87
N GLU A 108 9.21 -29.05 18.90
CA GLU A 108 9.52 -29.84 17.72
C GLU A 108 8.34 -29.87 16.73
N ALA A 109 7.13 -30.15 17.22
CA ALA A 109 5.95 -30.16 16.36
C ALA A 109 5.65 -28.79 15.71
N ARG A 110 5.79 -27.70 16.47
CA ARG A 110 5.52 -26.34 15.97
C ARG A 110 6.56 -25.86 14.96
N ILE A 111 7.85 -26.21 15.17
CA ILE A 111 8.89 -25.82 14.22
C ILE A 111 8.75 -26.55 12.90
N ASP A 112 8.46 -27.87 12.91
CA ASP A 112 8.27 -28.65 11.71
C ASP A 112 7.11 -28.10 10.88
N ALA A 113 5.96 -27.85 11.51
CA ALA A 113 4.80 -27.26 10.85
C ALA A 113 5.10 -25.88 10.28
N MET A 114 5.79 -25.00 11.06
CA MET A 114 6.11 -23.65 10.63
C MET A 114 7.14 -23.63 9.50
N ALA A 115 8.18 -24.50 9.58
CA ALA A 115 9.20 -24.62 8.57
C ALA A 115 8.62 -25.11 7.22
N GLU A 116 7.60 -25.95 7.25
CA GLU A 116 6.86 -26.38 6.06
C GLU A 116 5.99 -25.24 5.49
N ILE A 117 5.24 -24.52 6.35
CA ILE A 117 4.40 -23.39 5.92
C ILE A 117 5.23 -22.33 5.19
N VAL A 118 6.41 -22.01 5.73
CA VAL A 118 7.30 -20.95 5.23
C VAL A 118 8.26 -21.45 4.15
N GLY A 119 8.39 -22.78 3.99
CA GLY A 119 9.26 -23.41 2.98
C GLY A 119 10.75 -23.35 3.30
N ILE A 120 11.13 -23.46 4.60
CA ILE A 120 12.52 -23.34 5.07
C ILE A 120 13.07 -24.59 5.78
N SER A 121 12.41 -25.74 5.69
CA SER A 121 12.84 -26.97 6.37
C SER A 121 14.29 -27.37 6.07
N HIS A 122 14.77 -27.08 4.85
CA HIS A 122 16.13 -27.35 4.41
C HIS A 122 17.18 -26.37 4.98
N LEU A 123 16.75 -25.31 5.67
CA LEU A 123 17.62 -24.28 6.24
C LEU A 123 17.83 -24.40 7.74
N LEU A 124 17.06 -25.22 8.45
CA LEU A 124 16.99 -25.25 9.93
C LEU A 124 18.36 -25.31 10.61
N MET A 125 19.29 -26.11 10.07
CA MET A 125 20.64 -26.30 10.62
C MET A 125 21.65 -25.25 10.18
N ARG A 126 21.27 -24.31 9.30
CA ARG A 126 22.19 -23.29 8.79
C ARG A 126 22.34 -22.11 9.75
N SER A 127 23.47 -21.40 9.62
CA SER A 127 23.67 -20.11 10.27
C SER A 127 22.96 -19.00 9.49
N PRO A 128 22.26 -18.05 10.15
CA PRO A 128 21.62 -16.91 9.50
C PRO A 128 22.57 -16.05 8.64
N VAL A 129 23.87 -16.05 8.96
CA VAL A 129 24.88 -15.27 8.22
C VAL A 129 25.04 -15.76 6.78
N THR A 130 24.76 -17.06 6.53
CA THR A 130 24.90 -17.70 5.20
C THR A 130 23.65 -17.59 4.34
N LEU A 131 22.57 -17.00 4.84
CA LEU A 131 21.30 -16.91 4.17
C LEU A 131 21.22 -15.69 3.23
N SER A 132 20.50 -15.84 2.13
CA SER A 132 20.08 -14.72 1.27
C SER A 132 19.08 -13.80 2.00
N GLY A 133 18.85 -12.60 1.47
CA GLY A 133 17.88 -11.66 2.06
C GLY A 133 16.48 -12.24 2.18
N GLY A 134 15.98 -12.91 1.12
CA GLY A 134 14.67 -13.57 1.15
C GLY A 134 14.59 -14.74 2.13
N GLU A 135 15.66 -15.55 2.26
CA GLU A 135 15.72 -16.62 3.27
C GLU A 135 15.73 -16.07 4.69
N LYS A 136 16.48 -14.98 4.96
CA LYS A 136 16.44 -14.30 6.26
C LYS A 136 15.05 -13.78 6.59
N GLN A 137 14.35 -13.22 5.61
CA GLN A 137 12.98 -12.74 5.76
C GLN A 137 12.04 -13.88 6.16
N LYS A 138 12.13 -15.03 5.48
CA LYS A 138 11.35 -16.23 5.82
C LYS A 138 11.62 -16.72 7.24
N VAL A 139 12.87 -16.74 7.68
CA VAL A 139 13.24 -17.14 9.04
C VAL A 139 12.68 -16.16 10.07
N ALA A 140 12.72 -14.86 9.81
CA ALA A 140 12.16 -13.84 10.70
C ALA A 140 10.64 -13.98 10.83
N LEU A 141 9.95 -14.24 9.71
CA LEU A 141 8.51 -14.54 9.69
C LEU A 141 8.19 -15.80 10.50
N ALA A 142 8.92 -16.90 10.27
CA ALA A 142 8.75 -18.14 11.02
C ALA A 142 8.96 -17.95 12.52
N ARG A 143 10.01 -17.21 12.92
CA ARG A 143 10.29 -16.86 14.32
C ARG A 143 9.15 -16.10 14.99
N ALA A 144 8.53 -15.17 14.29
CA ALA A 144 7.41 -14.41 14.81
C ALA A 144 6.12 -15.26 14.88
N LEU A 145 5.85 -16.06 13.83
CA LEU A 145 4.61 -16.83 13.70
C LEU A 145 4.56 -18.09 14.56
N VAL A 146 5.71 -18.75 14.84
CA VAL A 146 5.77 -20.00 15.63
C VAL A 146 5.19 -19.83 17.04
N THR A 147 5.17 -18.61 17.55
CA THR A 147 4.57 -18.28 18.86
C THR A 147 3.05 -18.13 18.82
N GLU A 148 2.42 -18.35 17.65
CA GLU A 148 0.98 -18.23 17.39
C GLU A 148 0.42 -16.87 17.85
N PRO A 149 0.96 -15.76 17.33
CA PRO A 149 0.46 -14.44 17.68
C PRO A 149 -0.94 -14.23 17.09
N LYS A 150 -1.75 -13.39 17.73
CA LYS A 150 -3.04 -12.94 17.17
C LYS A 150 -2.85 -11.97 16.03
N VAL A 151 -1.80 -11.19 16.09
CA VAL A 151 -1.43 -10.13 15.15
C VAL A 151 0.05 -10.25 14.81
N LEU A 152 0.37 -10.17 13.53
CA LEU A 152 1.73 -10.04 13.04
C LEU A 152 1.94 -8.64 12.47
N LEU A 153 2.89 -7.92 13.01
CA LEU A 153 3.32 -6.61 12.54
C LEU A 153 4.54 -6.78 11.64
N LEU A 154 4.50 -6.16 10.46
CA LEU A 154 5.57 -6.20 9.46
C LEU A 154 6.02 -4.77 9.15
N ASP A 155 7.27 -4.43 9.45
CA ASP A 155 7.84 -3.12 9.17
C ASP A 155 8.71 -3.17 7.92
N GLU A 156 8.22 -2.66 6.80
CA GLU A 156 8.86 -2.62 5.48
C GLU A 156 9.56 -3.95 5.08
N PRO A 157 8.86 -5.10 5.16
CA PRO A 157 9.50 -6.42 5.06
C PRO A 157 10.11 -6.72 3.68
N LEU A 158 9.77 -5.98 2.63
CA LEU A 158 10.21 -6.23 1.26
C LEU A 158 11.14 -5.12 0.72
N SER A 159 11.41 -4.08 1.51
CA SER A 159 12.13 -2.89 1.03
C SER A 159 13.60 -3.14 0.64
N ALA A 160 14.24 -4.15 1.23
CA ALA A 160 15.65 -4.47 0.99
C ALA A 160 15.86 -5.52 -0.13
N LEU A 161 14.78 -5.95 -0.81
CA LEU A 161 14.83 -6.98 -1.84
C LEU A 161 14.90 -6.37 -3.24
N ASP A 162 15.59 -7.07 -4.16
CA ASP A 162 15.52 -6.76 -5.59
C ASP A 162 14.12 -7.01 -6.16
N PRO A 163 13.75 -6.39 -7.31
CA PRO A 163 12.39 -6.45 -7.84
C PRO A 163 11.87 -7.88 -8.09
N GLU A 164 12.69 -8.79 -8.61
CA GLU A 164 12.30 -10.17 -8.91
C GLU A 164 12.04 -10.96 -7.62
N THR A 165 12.95 -10.84 -6.66
CA THR A 165 12.81 -11.45 -5.33
C THR A 165 11.61 -10.87 -4.58
N LYS A 166 11.34 -9.56 -4.73
CA LYS A 166 10.22 -8.87 -4.12
C LYS A 166 8.88 -9.42 -4.63
N GLU A 167 8.70 -9.53 -5.95
CA GLU A 167 7.48 -10.08 -6.55
C GLU A 167 7.20 -11.51 -6.08
N ARG A 168 8.23 -12.36 -6.08
CA ARG A 168 8.12 -13.73 -5.56
C ARG A 168 7.73 -13.75 -4.09
N MET A 169 8.36 -12.91 -3.26
CA MET A 169 8.09 -12.83 -1.83
C MET A 169 6.68 -12.29 -1.53
N GLN A 170 6.13 -11.40 -2.35
CA GLN A 170 4.74 -10.97 -2.25
C GLN A 170 3.78 -12.17 -2.42
N GLY A 171 4.01 -13.02 -3.42
CA GLY A 171 3.25 -14.25 -3.60
C GLY A 171 3.34 -15.18 -2.37
N GLU A 172 4.55 -15.41 -1.86
CA GLU A 172 4.79 -16.24 -0.69
C GLU A 172 4.16 -15.69 0.59
N LEU A 173 4.18 -14.37 0.81
CA LEU A 173 3.50 -13.71 1.94
C LEU A 173 1.98 -13.88 1.87
N ARG A 174 1.39 -13.77 0.70
CA ARG A 174 -0.05 -13.97 0.49
C ARG A 174 -0.44 -15.41 0.79
N ASP A 175 0.31 -16.38 0.25
CA ASP A 175 0.06 -17.81 0.49
C ASP A 175 0.22 -18.15 1.98
N MET A 176 1.26 -17.62 2.62
CA MET A 176 1.48 -17.79 4.06
C MET A 176 0.32 -17.22 4.88
N HIS A 177 -0.11 -15.99 4.58
CA HIS A 177 -1.25 -15.36 5.27
C HIS A 177 -2.52 -16.21 5.17
N CYS A 178 -2.83 -16.75 3.97
CA CYS A 178 -3.98 -17.66 3.79
C CYS A 178 -3.89 -18.92 4.66
N ARG A 179 -2.68 -19.44 4.91
CA ARG A 179 -2.46 -20.66 5.69
C ARG A 179 -2.54 -20.42 7.20
N VAL A 180 -1.94 -19.32 7.70
CA VAL A 180 -1.79 -19.08 9.14
C VAL A 180 -3.01 -18.43 9.80
N LYS A 181 -3.90 -17.81 9.04
CA LYS A 181 -5.13 -17.12 9.53
C LYS A 181 -4.88 -16.11 10.65
N VAL A 182 -3.70 -15.50 10.68
CA VAL A 182 -3.29 -14.45 11.61
C VAL A 182 -3.61 -13.09 10.96
N THR A 183 -4.00 -12.10 11.74
CA THR A 183 -4.16 -10.73 11.23
C THR A 183 -2.78 -10.13 10.99
N PHE A 184 -2.53 -9.66 9.75
CA PHE A 184 -1.29 -8.98 9.39
C PHE A 184 -1.51 -7.48 9.34
N ILE A 185 -0.62 -6.71 9.96
CA ILE A 185 -0.50 -5.25 9.77
C ILE A 185 0.88 -5.00 9.15
N HIS A 186 0.89 -4.61 7.89
CA HIS A 186 2.10 -4.42 7.11
C HIS A 186 2.29 -2.93 6.80
N VAL A 187 3.40 -2.39 7.23
CA VAL A 187 3.82 -1.02 6.97
C VAL A 187 4.70 -0.97 5.73
N THR A 188 4.39 -0.12 4.78
CA THR A 188 5.18 0.09 3.56
C THR A 188 5.05 1.51 3.03
N HIS A 189 5.97 1.93 2.18
CA HIS A 189 5.86 3.15 1.37
C HIS A 189 5.53 2.82 -0.10
N ASP A 190 5.43 1.53 -0.45
CA ASP A 190 5.20 1.06 -1.80
C ASP A 190 3.72 0.76 -2.04
N PHE A 191 3.13 1.52 -2.97
CA PHE A 191 1.73 1.35 -3.35
C PHE A 191 1.46 0.02 -4.08
N GLU A 192 2.44 -0.50 -4.82
CA GLU A 192 2.31 -1.79 -5.51
C GLU A 192 2.18 -2.94 -4.51
N GLU A 193 2.92 -2.90 -3.39
CA GLU A 193 2.74 -3.86 -2.29
C GLU A 193 1.33 -3.79 -1.70
N ALA A 194 0.82 -2.57 -1.52
CA ALA A 194 -0.52 -2.38 -0.97
C ALA A 194 -1.60 -2.99 -1.88
N ILE A 195 -1.46 -2.84 -3.20
CA ILE A 195 -2.37 -3.47 -4.18
C ILE A 195 -2.24 -4.99 -4.18
N ALA A 196 -1.00 -5.50 -4.12
CA ALA A 196 -0.71 -6.93 -4.26
C ALA A 196 -1.16 -7.75 -3.05
N LEU A 197 -1.10 -7.17 -1.84
CA LEU A 197 -1.25 -7.90 -0.57
C LEU A 197 -2.45 -7.45 0.27
N GLY A 198 -2.82 -6.17 0.21
CA GLY A 198 -3.77 -5.58 1.13
C GLY A 198 -5.23 -5.93 0.81
N HIS A 199 -5.98 -6.39 1.80
CA HIS A 199 -7.43 -6.40 1.73
C HIS A 199 -7.97 -4.97 1.90
N ARG A 200 -7.44 -4.25 2.88
CA ARG A 200 -7.66 -2.82 3.10
C ARG A 200 -6.33 -2.11 3.39
N VAL A 201 -6.35 -0.82 3.13
CA VAL A 201 -5.20 0.07 3.26
C VAL A 201 -5.62 1.28 4.10
N ALA A 202 -4.74 1.75 4.97
CA ALA A 202 -4.81 3.08 5.58
C ALA A 202 -3.64 3.92 5.08
N VAL A 203 -3.89 5.09 4.54
CA VAL A 203 -2.84 6.05 4.19
C VAL A 203 -2.57 6.95 5.37
N LEU A 204 -1.35 6.89 5.88
CA LEU A 204 -0.84 7.74 6.96
C LEU A 204 -0.05 8.91 6.37
N ASN A 205 -0.37 10.12 6.79
CA ASN A 205 0.35 11.33 6.45
C ASN A 205 0.48 12.26 7.65
N ASP A 206 1.68 12.74 7.91
CA ASP A 206 1.96 13.70 8.99
C ASP A 206 1.30 13.32 10.34
N GLY A 207 1.40 12.03 10.70
CA GLY A 207 0.89 11.51 11.97
C GLY A 207 -0.63 11.32 12.04
N CYS A 208 -1.37 11.48 10.93
CA CYS A 208 -2.82 11.30 10.85
C CYS A 208 -3.21 10.32 9.74
N ILE A 209 -4.35 9.64 9.89
CA ILE A 209 -4.93 8.82 8.82
C ILE A 209 -5.63 9.74 7.81
N ALA A 210 -5.15 9.73 6.57
CA ALA A 210 -5.74 10.51 5.48
C ALA A 210 -6.93 9.79 4.83
N GLN A 211 -6.85 8.48 4.67
CA GLN A 211 -7.92 7.66 4.09
C GLN A 211 -7.77 6.21 4.55
N VAL A 212 -8.89 5.50 4.68
CA VAL A 212 -8.95 4.03 4.83
C VAL A 212 -9.90 3.49 3.78
N GLY A 213 -9.52 2.41 3.11
CA GLY A 213 -10.37 1.78 2.09
C GLY A 213 -9.69 0.56 1.46
N THR A 214 -10.32 -0.01 0.45
CA THR A 214 -9.73 -1.06 -0.39
C THR A 214 -8.76 -0.46 -1.43
N PRO A 215 -7.78 -1.21 -1.94
CA PRO A 215 -6.89 -0.72 -2.99
C PRO A 215 -7.61 -0.12 -4.21
N PRO A 216 -8.70 -0.71 -4.75
CA PRO A 216 -9.48 -0.11 -5.82
C PRO A 216 -10.11 1.25 -5.48
N GLU A 217 -10.54 1.46 -4.21
CA GLU A 217 -11.10 2.75 -3.78
C GLU A 217 -10.05 3.85 -3.81
N PHE A 218 -8.82 3.57 -3.35
CA PHE A 218 -7.72 4.54 -3.46
C PHE A 218 -7.40 4.94 -4.89
N LEU A 219 -7.49 3.98 -5.81
CA LEU A 219 -7.24 4.23 -7.23
C LEU A 219 -8.33 5.07 -7.89
N ARG A 220 -9.59 4.86 -7.51
CA ARG A 220 -10.76 5.46 -8.18
C ARG A 220 -11.34 6.64 -7.44
N GLN A 221 -11.22 6.67 -6.11
CA GLN A 221 -11.87 7.65 -5.24
C GLN A 221 -10.89 8.15 -4.15
N PRO A 222 -9.74 8.75 -4.54
CA PRO A 222 -8.84 9.35 -3.57
C PRO A 222 -9.56 10.50 -2.85
N SER A 223 -9.45 10.55 -1.51
CA SER A 223 -10.11 11.57 -0.68
C SER A 223 -9.44 12.94 -0.74
N SER A 224 -8.24 13.03 -1.30
CA SER A 224 -7.45 14.26 -1.38
C SER A 224 -6.39 14.19 -2.48
N GLU A 225 -5.85 15.35 -2.85
CA GLU A 225 -4.73 15.44 -3.80
C GLU A 225 -3.52 14.64 -3.31
N PHE A 226 -3.24 14.65 -2.00
CA PHE A 226 -2.15 13.85 -1.43
C PHE A 226 -2.35 12.36 -1.70
N VAL A 227 -3.53 11.83 -1.41
CA VAL A 227 -3.85 10.41 -1.65
C VAL A 227 -3.81 10.10 -3.14
N ALA A 228 -4.35 10.97 -4.01
CA ALA A 228 -4.30 10.81 -5.46
C ALA A 228 -2.86 10.72 -5.98
N ARG A 229 -1.97 11.61 -5.54
CA ARG A 229 -0.53 11.58 -5.88
C ARG A 229 0.13 10.31 -5.39
N PHE A 230 -0.17 9.89 -4.19
CA PHE A 230 0.38 8.68 -3.59
C PHE A 230 -0.10 7.41 -4.31
N ALA A 231 -1.36 7.39 -4.79
CA ALA A 231 -1.93 6.34 -5.62
C ALA A 231 -1.50 6.42 -7.10
N LEU A 232 -0.36 7.09 -7.40
CA LEU A 232 0.26 7.21 -8.71
C LEU A 232 -0.60 7.95 -9.76
N SER A 233 -1.61 8.71 -9.36
CA SER A 233 -2.35 9.60 -10.27
C SER A 233 -1.43 10.69 -10.80
N ARG A 234 -1.29 10.78 -12.12
CA ARG A 234 -0.38 11.74 -12.78
C ARG A 234 -1.11 12.97 -13.31
N ASN A 235 -2.39 12.83 -13.66
CA ASN A 235 -3.21 13.95 -14.09
C ASN A 235 -4.04 14.44 -12.91
N ILE A 236 -3.55 15.44 -12.20
CA ILE A 236 -4.23 16.11 -11.08
C ILE A 236 -4.31 17.58 -11.42
N PHE A 237 -5.54 18.12 -11.46
CA PHE A 237 -5.79 19.47 -11.88
C PHE A 237 -6.58 20.24 -10.83
N ALA A 238 -6.34 21.54 -10.74
CA ALA A 238 -7.23 22.49 -10.11
C ALA A 238 -8.19 23.02 -11.16
N GLY A 239 -9.44 23.21 -10.80
CA GLY A 239 -10.42 23.76 -11.74
C GLY A 239 -11.61 24.39 -11.03
N ARG A 240 -12.45 25.02 -11.81
CA ARG A 240 -13.70 25.59 -11.34
C ARG A 240 -14.88 24.85 -11.95
N ALA A 241 -15.68 24.26 -11.09
CA ALA A 241 -16.86 23.49 -11.46
C ALA A 241 -18.11 24.39 -11.53
N GLU A 242 -18.77 24.37 -12.68
CA GLU A 242 -19.97 25.15 -12.99
C GLU A 242 -21.06 24.22 -13.54
N ASP A 243 -22.31 24.63 -13.43
CA ASP A 243 -23.42 23.85 -13.94
C ASP A 243 -23.37 23.83 -15.49
N GLY A 244 -23.29 22.65 -16.07
CA GLY A 244 -23.18 22.46 -17.53
C GLY A 244 -24.52 22.14 -18.21
N GLY A 245 -25.61 22.01 -17.45
CA GLY A 245 -26.88 21.46 -17.94
C GLY A 245 -26.82 19.95 -18.21
N ASP A 246 -27.97 19.29 -18.39
CA ASP A 246 -28.08 17.89 -18.80
C ASP A 246 -27.21 16.89 -17.98
N ASP A 247 -27.41 16.82 -16.65
CA ASP A 247 -26.75 15.86 -15.73
C ASP A 247 -25.21 15.86 -15.71
N HIS A 248 -24.55 16.91 -16.24
CA HIS A 248 -23.11 17.04 -16.28
C HIS A 248 -22.65 18.35 -15.67
N ILE A 249 -21.52 18.30 -14.99
CA ILE A 249 -20.79 19.48 -14.51
C ILE A 249 -19.68 19.78 -15.51
N LEU A 250 -19.51 21.05 -15.83
CA LEU A 250 -18.36 21.55 -16.58
C LEU A 250 -17.31 22.04 -15.60
N ILE A 251 -16.08 21.53 -15.75
CA ILE A 251 -14.94 21.94 -14.93
C ILE A 251 -13.92 22.60 -15.84
N ASP A 252 -13.70 23.90 -15.64
CA ASP A 252 -12.66 24.65 -16.35
C ASP A 252 -11.32 24.46 -15.59
N ILE A 253 -10.33 23.88 -16.27
CA ILE A 253 -9.01 23.61 -15.71
C ILE A 253 -7.92 24.54 -16.26
N GLY A 254 -8.30 25.69 -16.78
CA GLY A 254 -7.37 26.71 -17.26
C GLY A 254 -7.00 26.57 -18.74
N GLY A 255 -7.98 26.25 -19.60
CA GLY A 255 -7.81 26.15 -21.04
C GLY A 255 -8.66 25.06 -21.69
N VAL A 256 -9.07 24.10 -20.91
CA VAL A 256 -9.94 22.99 -21.32
C VAL A 256 -11.13 22.90 -20.37
N ARG A 257 -12.33 22.75 -20.92
CA ARG A 257 -13.55 22.48 -20.14
C ARG A 257 -13.88 21.00 -20.20
N LEU A 258 -13.80 20.34 -19.03
CA LEU A 258 -14.07 18.92 -18.87
C LEU A 258 -15.53 18.71 -18.46
N ARG A 259 -16.17 17.67 -19.00
CA ARG A 259 -17.46 17.17 -18.53
C ARG A 259 -17.22 16.09 -17.49
N ALA A 260 -17.71 16.27 -16.27
CA ALA A 260 -17.58 15.34 -15.16
C ALA A 260 -18.96 14.97 -14.56
N ILE A 261 -19.03 13.82 -13.92
CA ILE A 261 -20.18 13.40 -13.11
C ILE A 261 -19.82 13.66 -11.65
N THR A 262 -20.29 14.78 -11.10
CA THR A 262 -20.05 15.17 -9.71
C THR A 262 -21.16 16.13 -9.26
N GLU A 263 -21.35 16.24 -7.94
CA GLU A 263 -22.22 17.25 -7.33
C GLU A 263 -21.44 18.51 -6.88
N SER A 264 -20.11 18.45 -6.94
CA SER A 264 -19.23 19.53 -6.49
C SER A 264 -19.39 20.79 -7.37
N ARG A 265 -19.27 21.96 -6.73
CA ARG A 265 -19.37 23.29 -7.35
C ARG A 265 -18.26 24.20 -6.83
N GLY A 266 -17.90 25.22 -7.62
CA GLY A 266 -16.87 26.18 -7.24
C GLY A 266 -15.45 25.65 -7.48
N GLU A 267 -14.50 26.05 -6.67
CA GLU A 267 -13.13 25.59 -6.75
C GLU A 267 -13.03 24.12 -6.36
N VAL A 268 -12.47 23.29 -7.23
CA VAL A 268 -12.34 21.85 -7.06
C VAL A 268 -10.95 21.37 -7.43
N ARG A 269 -10.57 20.22 -6.87
CA ARG A 269 -9.46 19.40 -7.35
C ARG A 269 -10.03 18.17 -8.01
N LEU A 270 -9.36 17.70 -9.06
CA LEU A 270 -9.76 16.50 -9.76
C LEU A 270 -8.57 15.65 -10.18
N SER A 271 -8.79 14.37 -10.29
CA SER A 271 -7.82 13.42 -10.83
C SER A 271 -8.42 12.65 -12.01
N LEU A 272 -7.54 12.30 -12.96
CA LEU A 272 -7.85 11.43 -14.09
C LEU A 272 -6.69 10.46 -14.29
N ARG A 273 -7.00 9.18 -14.38
CA ARG A 273 -5.96 8.17 -14.51
C ARG A 273 -5.40 8.13 -15.93
N PRO A 274 -4.08 7.98 -16.11
CA PRO A 274 -3.47 7.91 -17.44
C PRO A 274 -4.04 6.80 -18.34
N GLU A 275 -4.42 5.67 -17.76
CA GLU A 275 -5.00 4.52 -18.45
C GLU A 275 -6.45 4.70 -18.88
N ASP A 276 -7.17 5.66 -18.31
CA ASP A 276 -8.54 5.98 -18.69
C ASP A 276 -8.61 6.92 -19.92
N ILE A 277 -7.45 7.41 -20.38
CA ILE A 277 -7.33 8.29 -21.55
C ILE A 277 -6.98 7.48 -22.79
N LEU A 278 -7.88 7.44 -23.74
CA LEU A 278 -7.65 6.83 -25.06
C LEU A 278 -6.94 7.81 -25.98
N LEU A 279 -5.92 7.34 -26.69
CA LEU A 279 -5.23 8.08 -27.75
C LEU A 279 -5.65 7.58 -29.13
N SER A 280 -5.83 8.51 -30.08
CA SER A 280 -6.13 8.18 -31.47
C SER A 280 -5.61 9.25 -32.43
N LYS A 281 -5.40 8.87 -33.70
CA LYS A 281 -5.04 9.84 -34.79
C LYS A 281 -6.25 10.65 -35.28
N GLU A 282 -7.46 10.08 -35.10
CA GLU A 282 -8.73 10.70 -35.51
C GLU A 282 -9.72 10.73 -34.34
N PRO A 283 -10.74 11.62 -34.36
CA PRO A 283 -11.74 11.67 -33.32
C PRO A 283 -12.51 10.34 -33.22
N LEU A 284 -12.56 9.77 -31.99
CA LEU A 284 -13.29 8.53 -31.76
C LEU A 284 -14.79 8.79 -31.61
N GLN A 285 -15.63 8.08 -32.40
CA GLN A 285 -17.05 8.02 -32.14
C GLN A 285 -17.33 7.05 -30.98
N SER A 286 -17.65 7.58 -29.82
CA SER A 286 -17.82 6.80 -28.59
C SER A 286 -18.80 7.47 -27.62
N THR A 287 -19.11 6.78 -26.52
CA THR A 287 -19.91 7.34 -25.42
C THR A 287 -19.10 8.30 -24.52
N ALA A 288 -17.81 8.48 -24.76
CA ALA A 288 -17.00 9.43 -24.05
C ALA A 288 -17.40 10.87 -24.40
N ARG A 289 -17.51 11.72 -23.39
CA ARG A 289 -17.96 13.11 -23.54
C ARG A 289 -16.82 14.12 -23.59
N ASN A 290 -15.61 13.68 -23.27
CA ASN A 290 -14.39 14.48 -23.32
C ASN A 290 -13.55 14.01 -24.50
N CYS A 291 -13.34 14.89 -25.48
CA CYS A 291 -12.54 14.61 -26.66
C CYS A 291 -11.81 15.91 -27.06
N PHE A 292 -10.47 15.90 -27.00
CA PHE A 292 -9.64 17.07 -27.24
C PHE A 292 -8.49 16.73 -28.17
N HIS A 293 -8.08 17.72 -28.95
CA HIS A 293 -6.98 17.61 -29.89
C HIS A 293 -5.74 18.28 -29.32
N GLY A 294 -4.63 17.55 -29.24
CA GLY A 294 -3.36 18.04 -28.70
C GLY A 294 -2.15 17.56 -29.50
N VAL A 295 -0.98 17.91 -29.03
CA VAL A 295 0.30 17.54 -29.64
C VAL A 295 1.12 16.75 -28.64
N VAL A 296 1.72 15.64 -29.06
CA VAL A 296 2.64 14.87 -28.22
C VAL A 296 3.87 15.71 -27.88
N SER A 297 4.04 16.06 -26.62
CA SER A 297 5.16 16.88 -26.11
C SER A 297 6.28 16.04 -25.54
N ASP A 298 5.96 14.90 -24.92
CA ASP A 298 6.96 13.99 -24.37
C ASP A 298 6.53 12.53 -24.43
N VAL A 299 7.53 11.62 -24.40
CA VAL A 299 7.33 10.17 -24.43
C VAL A 299 8.31 9.54 -23.44
N ALA A 300 7.79 8.81 -22.47
CA ALA A 300 8.57 8.06 -21.49
C ALA A 300 8.28 6.56 -21.62
N ASP A 301 9.19 5.85 -22.25
CA ASP A 301 9.15 4.40 -22.47
C ASP A 301 9.49 3.64 -21.17
N ARG A 302 8.64 2.68 -20.80
CA ARG A 302 8.80 1.82 -19.63
C ARG A 302 8.79 0.32 -20.00
N GLY A 303 9.15 0.00 -21.26
CA GLY A 303 9.18 -1.36 -21.78
C GLY A 303 7.82 -1.83 -22.31
N SER A 304 7.01 -2.49 -21.51
CA SER A 304 5.68 -2.98 -21.90
C SER A 304 4.64 -1.87 -22.08
N VAL A 305 4.83 -0.74 -21.40
CA VAL A 305 3.95 0.43 -21.43
C VAL A 305 4.71 1.71 -21.73
N VAL A 306 4.01 2.69 -22.30
CA VAL A 306 4.58 3.98 -22.65
C VAL A 306 3.68 5.09 -22.11
N TYR A 307 4.28 6.04 -21.37
CA TYR A 307 3.60 7.27 -20.99
C TYR A 307 3.79 8.32 -22.09
N VAL A 308 2.69 8.85 -22.58
CA VAL A 308 2.67 9.88 -23.62
C VAL A 308 2.08 11.15 -23.01
N THR A 309 2.88 12.22 -22.99
CA THR A 309 2.39 13.55 -22.58
C THR A 309 1.85 14.27 -23.81
N VAL A 310 0.58 14.66 -23.72
CA VAL A 310 -0.10 15.43 -24.77
C VAL A 310 -0.28 16.85 -24.28
N SER A 311 0.32 17.79 -25.01
CA SER A 311 0.21 19.22 -24.72
C SER A 311 -1.17 19.72 -25.14
N LEU A 312 -1.91 20.00 -24.13
CA LEU A 312 -3.17 20.73 -24.06
C LEU A 312 -3.02 21.57 -22.81
N PRO A 313 -3.22 22.87 -22.77
CA PRO A 313 -3.12 23.60 -21.50
C PRO A 313 -4.29 23.26 -20.56
N PRO A 314 -4.03 22.51 -19.42
CA PRO A 314 -2.79 21.87 -19.00
C PRO A 314 -2.47 20.57 -19.76
N ASP A 315 -1.21 20.08 -19.63
CA ASP A 315 -0.76 18.84 -20.24
C ASP A 315 -1.46 17.61 -19.65
N PHE A 316 -1.76 16.62 -20.51
CA PHE A 316 -2.33 15.33 -20.11
C PHE A 316 -1.32 14.21 -20.31
N ILE A 317 -1.17 13.35 -19.31
CA ILE A 317 -0.34 12.15 -19.37
C ILE A 317 -1.25 10.94 -19.62
N CYS A 318 -0.99 10.24 -20.70
CA CYS A 318 -1.71 9.04 -21.14
C CYS A 318 -0.83 7.81 -20.98
N LEU A 319 -1.40 6.66 -20.63
CA LEU A 319 -0.71 5.38 -20.57
C LEU A 319 -1.24 4.47 -21.68
N ILE A 320 -0.33 3.97 -22.53
CA ILE A 320 -0.67 3.04 -23.59
C ILE A 320 0.29 1.85 -23.61
N THR A 321 -0.09 0.78 -24.28
CA THR A 321 0.81 -0.36 -24.50
C THR A 321 1.89 -0.01 -25.52
N ARG A 322 3.02 -0.70 -25.44
CA ARG A 322 4.11 -0.56 -26.44
C ARG A 322 3.60 -0.81 -27.87
N GLN A 323 2.76 -1.81 -28.05
CA GLN A 323 2.16 -2.15 -29.33
C GLN A 323 1.33 -0.96 -29.88
N ALA A 324 0.43 -0.38 -29.07
CA ALA A 324 -0.37 0.78 -29.48
C ALA A 324 0.50 2.00 -29.82
N PHE A 325 1.60 2.20 -29.07
CA PHE A 325 2.55 3.27 -29.35
C PHE A 325 3.18 3.14 -30.75
N GLU A 326 3.58 1.92 -31.14
CA GLU A 326 4.16 1.62 -32.44
C GLU A 326 3.12 1.69 -33.58
N GLU A 327 1.94 1.14 -33.39
CA GLU A 327 0.83 1.17 -34.38
C GLU A 327 0.36 2.62 -34.67
N LEU A 328 0.33 3.46 -33.65
CA LEU A 328 -0.01 4.86 -33.79
C LEU A 328 1.17 5.72 -34.27
N GLU A 329 2.38 5.16 -34.42
CA GLU A 329 3.61 5.84 -34.83
C GLU A 329 3.86 7.12 -34.04
N LEU A 330 3.65 7.08 -32.73
CA LEU A 330 3.73 8.26 -31.87
C LEU A 330 5.17 8.73 -31.70
N ARG A 331 5.35 10.05 -31.79
CA ARG A 331 6.62 10.74 -31.52
C ARG A 331 6.33 12.19 -31.13
N LYS A 332 7.29 12.88 -30.55
CA LYS A 332 7.16 14.31 -30.26
C LYS A 332 6.74 15.08 -31.51
N GLY A 333 5.77 15.95 -31.35
CA GLY A 333 5.21 16.79 -32.44
C GLY A 333 4.04 16.16 -33.20
N VAL A 334 3.72 14.87 -32.98
CA VAL A 334 2.54 14.25 -33.61
C VAL A 334 1.26 14.81 -33.00
N ARG A 335 0.28 15.12 -33.83
CA ARG A 335 -1.07 15.53 -33.42
C ARG A 335 -1.89 14.30 -33.10
N VAL A 336 -2.59 14.32 -31.94
CA VAL A 336 -3.42 13.22 -31.46
C VAL A 336 -4.70 13.73 -30.81
N TRP A 337 -5.68 12.87 -30.75
CA TRP A 337 -6.89 13.07 -29.96
C TRP A 337 -6.78 12.29 -28.66
N ILE A 338 -7.12 12.97 -27.55
CA ILE A 338 -7.34 12.32 -26.26
C ILE A 338 -8.84 12.22 -26.00
N THR A 339 -9.29 11.04 -25.59
CA THR A 339 -10.72 10.77 -25.38
C THR A 339 -10.92 10.01 -24.08
N PHE A 340 -11.81 10.49 -23.21
CA PHE A 340 -12.13 9.83 -21.93
C PHE A 340 -13.56 10.11 -21.47
N LYS A 341 -14.08 9.22 -20.63
CA LYS A 341 -15.45 9.31 -20.10
C LYS A 341 -15.55 10.37 -19.01
N ALA A 342 -16.72 11.01 -18.89
CA ALA A 342 -17.03 11.90 -17.76
C ALA A 342 -16.93 11.20 -16.40
N SER A 343 -17.27 9.90 -16.33
CA SER A 343 -17.15 9.07 -15.13
C SER A 343 -15.73 8.65 -14.76
N ALA A 344 -14.74 8.89 -15.63
CA ALA A 344 -13.33 8.64 -15.34
C ALA A 344 -12.68 9.77 -14.51
N ILE A 345 -13.34 10.92 -14.44
CA ILE A 345 -12.89 12.07 -13.65
C ILE A 345 -13.38 11.88 -12.21
N HIS A 346 -12.45 11.87 -11.27
CA HIS A 346 -12.77 11.92 -9.85
C HIS A 346 -12.50 13.32 -9.30
N VAL A 347 -13.49 13.89 -8.59
CA VAL A 347 -13.45 15.24 -8.00
C VAL A 347 -13.42 15.11 -6.49
N PHE A 348 -12.52 15.83 -5.80
CA PHE A 348 -12.31 15.80 -4.36
C PHE A 348 -12.03 17.19 -3.80
#